data_c85c663014429bceca2d2546157a9c95
#
_entry.id   c85c663014429bceca2d2546157a9c95
#
_cell.length_a   1.000
_cell.length_b   1.000
_cell.length_c   1.000
_cell.angle_alpha   90.00
_cell.angle_beta   90.00
_cell.angle_gamma   90.00
#
_symmetry.space_group_name_H-M   'P 1'
#
loop_
_entity.id
_entity.type
_entity.pdbx_description
1 polymer ?
#
loop_
_entity_poly.entity_id
_entity_poly.type
_entity_poly.pdbx_seq_one_letter_code
_entity_poly.pdbx_strand_id
1 'polypeptide(L)'
;MHDIFAESVQLVFHNDDDTPVEFIRELLRGVFGLRQREAIAFSSLIDDRGKATCGPYPLPVAKALLDAAQRRIHTAGHRLVITSEGVKTDGPCDLCGSLAVVRQVPLRRKTACLCPSCVLAVLDASEQLEAEEFSYAHAALDWHFAGIARNRLVTASRQFPAHMRSDVQAAVDKMFAASTHFLGLHEEYRYETVTFAALMKDGRNSIVIAPPQYHDVDVGEAAPVRCLHNGLWMCKADELRYAVLLTFHREYNNAPMLRVEIAVPAGSAGQNFTQRTFAELEQAVHAARSYRGKILSLDADADYRGRSRGIMVHRLPPVDRDEVILPGRTLKLLDRNILDFVGSRAALREFGQSTRKGVLLYGPPGTGKTHTIRYLAANLPGHTTLIITAEQVALLGTYMNLARLLQPAMVVIEDVDLIASDRDNMGPCEESLLNDLLNEMDGLKEDADILFVLTTNRPEQLESALAGRPGRIDQAIEVPLPDEIGRGKLVRLYGKNLPLVESIVDEAVRRTAGVSAAFIKELMRRLAQGSVARDGGTSVTTADLDEALDDMLFTGGRLNARLLGGAQEMVAG
;
A
#
# COMPACT_ATOMS: atom_id res chain seq x y z
N MET A 1 38.92 20.98 7.47
CA MET A 1 39.13 20.18 6.21
C MET A 1 40.59 20.29 5.68
N HIS A 2 41.52 20.86 6.37
CA HIS A 2 42.90 21.05 5.86
C HIS A 2 43.95 20.08 6.43
N ASP A 3 43.62 19.22 7.42
CA ASP A 3 44.59 18.35 8.10
C ASP A 3 44.54 16.85 7.82
N ILE A 4 43.65 16.41 6.93
CA ILE A 4 43.50 14.95 6.64
C ILE A 4 44.58 14.45 5.64
N PHE A 5 45.32 15.35 5.00
CA PHE A 5 46.33 15.03 3.99
C PHE A 5 47.78 15.17 4.41
N ALA A 6 48.04 15.42 5.70
CA ALA A 6 49.40 15.50 6.22
C ALA A 6 49.92 14.08 6.51
N GLU A 7 50.89 13.64 5.74
CA GLU A 7 51.76 12.47 5.92
C GLU A 7 51.05 11.10 6.01
N SER A 8 51.06 10.38 4.90
CA SER A 8 50.78 8.94 4.89
C SER A 8 52.03 8.18 5.27
N VAL A 9 51.88 7.19 6.14
CA VAL A 9 52.96 6.31 6.59
C VAL A 9 52.58 4.84 6.34
N GLN A 10 53.60 4.05 6.02
CA GLN A 10 53.49 2.59 5.99
C GLN A 10 54.01 2.03 7.31
N LEU A 11 53.39 0.94 7.76
CA LEU A 11 53.87 0.19 8.92
C LEU A 11 54.65 -1.02 8.42
N VAL A 12 55.91 -1.10 8.81
CA VAL A 12 56.86 -2.15 8.39
C VAL A 12 57.02 -3.13 9.52
N PHE A 13 56.67 -4.38 9.28
CA PHE A 13 56.90 -5.49 10.20
C PHE A 13 58.27 -6.09 9.90
N HIS A 14 59.09 -6.25 10.92
CA HIS A 14 60.41 -6.85 10.81
C HIS A 14 60.38 -8.27 11.39
N ASN A 15 60.99 -9.26 10.69
CA ASN A 15 61.13 -10.61 11.22
C ASN A 15 62.10 -10.61 12.41
N ASP A 16 61.79 -11.32 13.48
CA ASP A 16 62.63 -11.45 14.66
C ASP A 16 62.98 -12.90 15.04
N ASP A 17 62.57 -13.86 14.21
CA ASP A 17 62.77 -15.32 14.36
C ASP A 17 62.27 -15.94 15.69
N ASP A 18 61.86 -15.11 16.67
CA ASP A 18 61.39 -15.53 18.00
C ASP A 18 59.87 -15.46 18.15
N THR A 19 59.18 -14.60 17.36
CA THR A 19 57.74 -14.40 17.47
C THR A 19 56.97 -15.47 16.68
N PRO A 20 56.08 -16.25 17.33
CA PRO A 20 55.30 -17.26 16.63
C PRO A 20 54.45 -16.70 15.48
N VAL A 21 54.47 -17.36 14.32
CA VAL A 21 53.73 -16.95 13.14
C VAL A 21 52.23 -16.85 13.41
N GLU A 22 51.68 -17.70 14.27
CA GLU A 22 50.29 -17.65 14.70
C GLU A 22 49.96 -16.35 15.44
N PHE A 23 50.84 -15.86 16.28
CA PHE A 23 50.67 -14.58 16.96
C PHE A 23 50.68 -13.41 15.97
N ILE A 24 51.57 -13.43 14.96
CA ILE A 24 51.61 -12.43 13.88
C ILE A 24 50.29 -12.41 13.13
N ARG A 25 49.76 -13.58 12.79
CA ARG A 25 48.46 -13.73 12.11
C ARG A 25 47.27 -13.20 12.93
N GLU A 26 47.27 -13.48 14.25
CA GLU A 26 46.25 -12.95 15.16
C GLU A 26 46.38 -11.42 15.35
N LEU A 27 47.59 -10.89 15.40
CA LEU A 27 47.86 -9.46 15.48
C LEU A 27 47.36 -8.74 14.20
N LEU A 28 47.69 -9.29 13.03
CA LEU A 28 47.25 -8.76 11.73
C LEU A 28 45.74 -8.76 11.60
N ARG A 29 45.08 -9.80 12.08
CA ARG A 29 43.61 -9.89 12.05
C ARG A 29 42.93 -8.97 13.08
N GLY A 30 43.44 -8.98 14.30
CA GLY A 30 42.78 -8.33 15.43
C GLY A 30 43.08 -6.84 15.55
N VAL A 31 44.20 -6.34 15.02
CA VAL A 31 44.62 -4.92 15.09
C VAL A 31 44.49 -4.27 13.70
N PHE A 32 44.93 -4.96 12.64
CA PHE A 32 45.02 -4.40 11.30
C PHE A 32 43.83 -4.80 10.42
N GLY A 33 42.89 -5.62 10.93
CA GLY A 33 41.67 -5.98 10.23
C GLY A 33 41.83 -6.87 8.96
N LEU A 34 43.04 -7.48 8.81
CA LEU A 34 43.32 -8.34 7.66
C LEU A 34 42.49 -9.65 7.72
N ARG A 35 42.02 -10.13 6.57
CA ARG A 35 41.35 -11.43 6.49
C ARG A 35 42.31 -12.58 6.71
N GLN A 36 41.80 -13.76 7.04
CA GLN A 36 42.64 -14.91 7.37
C GLN A 36 43.63 -15.28 6.24
N ARG A 37 43.21 -15.25 4.98
CA ARG A 37 44.10 -15.51 3.83
C ARG A 37 45.16 -14.43 3.65
N GLU A 38 44.81 -13.18 3.85
CA GLU A 38 45.70 -12.02 3.76
C GLU A 38 46.73 -12.02 4.92
N ALA A 39 46.28 -12.34 6.14
CA ALA A 39 47.16 -12.49 7.27
C ALA A 39 48.16 -13.66 7.10
N ILE A 40 47.73 -14.77 6.51
CA ILE A 40 48.61 -15.89 6.16
C ILE A 40 49.66 -15.45 5.12
N ALA A 41 49.22 -14.85 4.00
CA ALA A 41 50.10 -14.39 2.96
C ALA A 41 51.10 -13.33 3.47
N PHE A 42 50.64 -12.41 4.32
CA PHE A 42 51.48 -11.38 4.89
C PHE A 42 52.49 -11.93 5.88
N SER A 43 52.09 -12.88 6.73
CA SER A 43 53.03 -13.55 7.66
C SER A 43 54.11 -14.35 6.91
N SER A 44 53.75 -15.02 5.81
CA SER A 44 54.73 -15.69 4.95
C SER A 44 55.71 -14.71 4.29
N LEU A 45 55.25 -13.52 3.88
CA LEU A 45 56.11 -12.48 3.33
C LEU A 45 57.11 -11.94 4.37
N ILE A 46 56.71 -11.82 5.64
CA ILE A 46 57.67 -11.43 6.73
C ILE A 46 58.75 -12.49 6.88
N ASP A 47 58.36 -13.76 6.85
CA ASP A 47 59.26 -14.88 7.03
C ASP A 47 60.22 -15.02 5.82
N ASP A 48 59.69 -14.97 4.57
CA ASP A 48 60.47 -15.12 3.34
C ASP A 48 61.42 -13.93 3.06
N ARG A 49 61.02 -12.71 3.37
CA ARG A 49 61.75 -11.47 3.00
C ARG A 49 62.38 -10.72 4.17
N GLY A 50 62.22 -11.21 5.40
CA GLY A 50 62.68 -10.56 6.61
C GLY A 50 61.85 -9.31 7.00
N LYS A 51 61.00 -8.82 6.14
CA LYS A 51 60.08 -7.72 6.40
C LYS A 51 58.90 -7.66 5.45
N ALA A 52 57.78 -7.11 5.92
CA ALA A 52 56.63 -6.80 5.07
C ALA A 52 55.98 -5.49 5.47
N THR A 53 55.36 -4.78 4.51
CA THR A 53 54.76 -3.44 4.73
C THR A 53 53.25 -3.51 4.68
N CYS A 54 52.56 -2.88 5.64
CA CYS A 54 51.11 -2.74 5.73
C CYS A 54 50.73 -1.27 5.66
N GLY A 55 49.70 -0.93 4.90
CA GLY A 55 49.28 0.44 4.64
C GLY A 55 49.47 0.83 3.17
N PRO A 56 49.36 2.11 2.80
CA PRO A 56 49.59 3.32 3.62
C PRO A 56 48.39 3.72 4.50
N TYR A 57 48.69 4.27 5.68
CA TYR A 57 47.70 4.79 6.62
C TYR A 57 47.89 6.28 6.84
N PRO A 58 46.86 7.10 7.11
CA PRO A 58 46.99 8.45 7.65
C PRO A 58 47.77 8.41 8.97
N LEU A 59 48.64 9.40 9.21
CA LEU A 59 49.50 9.42 10.38
C LEU A 59 48.78 9.17 11.72
N PRO A 60 47.59 9.75 12.01
CA PRO A 60 46.85 9.45 13.23
C PRO A 60 46.43 8.00 13.35
N VAL A 61 45.98 7.39 12.21
CA VAL A 61 45.56 5.99 12.15
C VAL A 61 46.75 5.06 12.32
N ALA A 62 47.86 5.34 11.61
CA ALA A 62 49.10 4.59 11.76
C ALA A 62 49.62 4.59 13.21
N LYS A 63 49.56 5.76 13.89
CA LYS A 63 49.91 5.86 15.30
C LYS A 63 49.01 5.00 16.19
N ALA A 64 47.71 5.09 16.01
CA ALA A 64 46.75 4.30 16.80
C ALA A 64 46.93 2.77 16.58
N LEU A 65 47.14 2.34 15.32
CA LEU A 65 47.42 0.94 14.99
C LEU A 65 48.77 0.47 15.60
N LEU A 66 49.82 1.31 15.51
CA LEU A 66 51.12 1.00 16.06
C LEU A 66 51.05 0.86 17.58
N ASP A 67 50.39 1.80 18.26
CA ASP A 67 50.21 1.77 19.72
C ASP A 67 49.39 0.53 20.17
N ALA A 68 48.37 0.18 19.42
CA ALA A 68 47.56 -1.03 19.68
C ALA A 68 48.37 -2.31 19.47
N ALA A 69 49.16 -2.38 18.40
CA ALA A 69 50.03 -3.50 18.11
C ALA A 69 51.13 -3.66 19.17
N GLN A 70 51.80 -2.56 19.53
CA GLN A 70 52.85 -2.56 20.56
C GLN A 70 52.36 -3.01 21.94
N ARG A 71 51.16 -2.53 22.36
CA ARG A 71 50.54 -3.01 23.60
C ARG A 71 50.32 -4.52 23.58
N ARG A 72 49.85 -5.06 22.46
CA ARG A 72 49.54 -6.49 22.31
C ARG A 72 50.80 -7.35 22.26
N ILE A 73 51.85 -6.89 21.57
CA ILE A 73 53.19 -7.50 21.52
C ILE A 73 53.79 -7.55 22.92
N HIS A 74 53.76 -6.42 23.62
CA HIS A 74 54.31 -6.34 24.99
C HIS A 74 53.55 -7.23 25.98
N THR A 75 52.22 -7.25 25.93
CA THR A 75 51.37 -8.11 26.78
C THR A 75 51.66 -9.60 26.55
N ALA A 76 51.96 -9.99 25.31
CA ALA A 76 52.26 -11.35 24.95
C ALA A 76 53.73 -11.74 25.17
N GLY A 77 54.58 -10.80 25.54
CA GLY A 77 56.01 -11.03 25.81
C GLY A 77 56.88 -11.26 24.58
N HIS A 78 56.40 -10.87 23.39
CA HIS A 78 57.11 -11.02 22.12
C HIS A 78 57.99 -9.80 21.81
N ARG A 79 58.97 -9.98 20.89
CA ARG A 79 59.94 -8.93 20.48
C ARG A 79 59.69 -8.37 19.09
N LEU A 80 58.55 -8.68 18.47
CA LEU A 80 58.21 -8.21 17.12
C LEU A 80 58.32 -6.68 17.01
N VAL A 81 59.14 -6.22 16.05
CA VAL A 81 59.36 -4.79 15.79
C VAL A 81 58.50 -4.35 14.64
N ILE A 82 57.71 -3.28 14.87
CA ILE A 82 56.93 -2.62 13.82
C ILE A 82 57.41 -1.16 13.78
N THR A 83 57.86 -0.70 12.61
CA THR A 83 58.31 0.69 12.39
C THR A 83 57.34 1.41 11.44
N SER A 84 57.37 2.74 11.46
CA SER A 84 56.61 3.57 10.53
C SER A 84 57.55 4.25 9.54
N GLU A 85 57.28 4.10 8.23
CA GLU A 85 58.04 4.76 7.18
C GLU A 85 57.12 5.72 6.41
N GLY A 86 57.55 6.97 6.13
CA GLY A 86 56.80 7.96 5.34
C GLY A 86 56.84 7.62 3.86
N VAL A 87 55.69 7.73 3.17
CA VAL A 87 55.60 7.51 1.72
C VAL A 87 55.29 8.84 1.03
N LYS A 88 56.27 9.36 0.30
CA LYS A 88 56.08 10.45 -0.65
C LYS A 88 56.49 9.96 -2.04
N THR A 89 55.57 10.02 -3.01
CA THR A 89 55.91 9.82 -4.43
C THR A 89 55.27 10.94 -5.21
N ASP A 90 56.12 11.76 -5.87
CA ASP A 90 55.69 12.70 -6.89
C ASP A 90 55.62 11.95 -8.21
N GLY A 91 54.44 11.95 -8.87
CA GLY A 91 54.28 11.24 -10.13
C GLY A 91 52.90 11.50 -10.78
N PRO A 92 52.69 11.00 -12.00
CA PRO A 92 51.39 11.08 -12.64
C PRO A 92 50.35 10.18 -11.93
N CYS A 93 49.16 10.70 -11.76
CA CYS A 93 48.02 9.93 -11.27
C CYS A 93 47.58 8.88 -12.29
N ASP A 94 47.47 7.61 -11.91
CA ASP A 94 47.10 6.51 -12.81
C ASP A 94 45.65 6.62 -13.34
N LEU A 95 44.81 7.46 -12.71
CA LEU A 95 43.41 7.60 -13.11
C LEU A 95 43.16 8.85 -13.99
N CYS A 96 43.69 10.00 -13.61
CA CYS A 96 43.45 11.27 -14.34
C CYS A 96 44.68 11.87 -15.04
N GLY A 97 45.87 11.26 -14.88
CA GLY A 97 47.10 11.69 -15.51
C GLY A 97 47.73 12.99 -14.97
N SER A 98 47.11 13.63 -13.99
CA SER A 98 47.66 14.86 -13.43
C SER A 98 48.96 14.64 -12.64
N LEU A 99 49.96 15.50 -12.84
CA LEU A 99 51.16 15.50 -12.03
C LEU A 99 50.85 16.12 -10.66
N ALA A 100 50.87 15.31 -9.62
CA ALA A 100 50.54 15.72 -8.27
C ALA A 100 51.23 14.77 -7.26
N VAL A 101 51.19 15.13 -5.99
CA VAL A 101 51.52 14.16 -4.92
C VAL A 101 50.50 13.02 -5.03
N VAL A 102 50.97 11.84 -5.44
CA VAL A 102 50.12 10.65 -5.60
C VAL A 102 50.33 9.71 -4.40
N ARG A 103 49.28 8.97 -4.07
CA ARG A 103 49.29 7.90 -3.05
C ARG A 103 49.18 6.56 -3.72
N GLN A 104 49.90 5.57 -3.19
CA GLN A 104 49.71 4.20 -3.56
C GLN A 104 48.46 3.65 -2.88
N VAL A 105 47.44 3.32 -3.70
CA VAL A 105 46.16 2.76 -3.25
C VAL A 105 46.11 1.30 -3.70
N PRO A 106 45.99 0.34 -2.79
CA PRO A 106 45.84 -1.05 -3.18
C PRO A 106 44.46 -1.26 -3.78
N LEU A 107 44.41 -1.63 -5.04
CA LEU A 107 43.21 -2.10 -5.75
C LEU A 107 43.27 -3.62 -5.86
N ARG A 108 42.12 -4.31 -5.99
CA ARG A 108 41.99 -5.78 -5.94
C ARG A 108 43.03 -6.59 -6.70
N ARG A 109 43.59 -6.04 -7.79
CA ARG A 109 44.57 -6.76 -8.65
C ARG A 109 45.91 -6.05 -8.80
N LYS A 110 46.03 -4.79 -8.41
CA LYS A 110 47.27 -3.98 -8.52
C LYS A 110 47.23 -2.80 -7.56
N THR A 111 48.40 -2.22 -7.27
CA THR A 111 48.51 -0.96 -6.56
C THR A 111 48.52 0.17 -7.59
N ALA A 112 47.67 1.19 -7.42
CA ALA A 112 47.60 2.38 -8.25
C ALA A 112 48.12 3.63 -7.49
N CYS A 113 48.79 4.52 -8.22
CA CYS A 113 49.22 5.82 -7.72
C CYS A 113 48.14 6.88 -8.03
N LEU A 114 47.39 7.33 -7.03
CA LEU A 114 46.24 8.23 -7.23
C LEU A 114 46.45 9.58 -6.55
N CYS A 115 46.05 10.67 -7.24
CA CYS A 115 46.01 12.00 -6.62
C CYS A 115 44.83 12.09 -5.60
N PRO A 116 44.84 13.06 -4.66
CA PRO A 116 43.84 13.17 -3.60
C PRO A 116 42.40 13.15 -4.09
N SER A 117 42.09 13.85 -5.20
CA SER A 117 40.73 13.87 -5.79
C SER A 117 40.29 12.50 -6.32
N CYS A 118 41.22 11.77 -6.96
CA CYS A 118 40.93 10.42 -7.46
C CYS A 118 40.88 9.38 -6.35
N VAL A 119 41.61 9.56 -5.24
CA VAL A 119 41.46 8.72 -4.05
C VAL A 119 40.04 8.84 -3.48
N LEU A 120 39.51 10.06 -3.34
CA LEU A 120 38.14 10.28 -2.86
C LEU A 120 37.12 9.64 -3.80
N ALA A 121 37.26 9.84 -5.12
CA ALA A 121 36.37 9.25 -6.10
C ALA A 121 36.40 7.71 -6.08
N VAL A 122 37.57 7.10 -5.85
CA VAL A 122 37.71 5.64 -5.74
C VAL A 122 37.14 5.14 -4.41
N LEU A 123 37.29 5.90 -3.31
CA LEU A 123 36.69 5.54 -2.02
C LEU A 123 35.15 5.59 -2.09
N ASP A 124 34.58 6.64 -2.68
CA ASP A 124 33.13 6.73 -2.90
C ASP A 124 32.62 5.60 -3.79
N ALA A 125 33.35 5.31 -4.90
CA ALA A 125 33.02 4.18 -5.77
C ALA A 125 33.22 2.81 -5.10
N SER A 126 34.20 2.68 -4.19
CA SER A 126 34.43 1.42 -3.45
C SER A 126 33.39 1.18 -2.38
N GLU A 127 32.89 2.22 -1.73
CA GLU A 127 31.75 2.10 -0.80
C GLU A 127 30.47 1.61 -1.53
N GLN A 128 30.22 2.11 -2.75
CA GLN A 128 29.12 1.63 -3.59
C GLN A 128 29.35 0.19 -4.09
N LEU A 129 30.57 -0.16 -4.52
CA LEU A 129 30.91 -1.50 -4.99
C LEU A 129 30.92 -2.55 -3.86
N GLU A 130 31.29 -2.17 -2.63
CA GLU A 130 31.26 -3.09 -1.49
C GLU A 130 29.82 -3.47 -1.10
N ALA A 131 28.83 -2.58 -1.28
CA ALA A 131 27.43 -2.89 -1.01
C ALA A 131 26.82 -3.85 -2.04
N GLU A 132 27.24 -3.78 -3.31
CA GLU A 132 26.80 -4.71 -4.36
C GLU A 132 27.39 -6.13 -4.21
N GLU A 133 28.42 -6.32 -3.38
CA GLU A 133 29.12 -7.62 -3.20
C GLU A 133 28.59 -8.49 -2.05
N PHE A 134 27.65 -8.00 -1.24
CA PHE A 134 27.13 -8.81 -0.16
C PHE A 134 26.17 -9.88 -0.70
N SER A 135 26.48 -11.15 -0.47
CA SER A 135 25.57 -12.25 -0.77
C SER A 135 24.49 -12.43 0.30
N TYR A 136 24.73 -11.99 1.52
CA TYR A 136 23.86 -12.20 2.68
C TYR A 136 23.59 -10.91 3.46
N ALA A 137 22.37 -10.77 3.93
CA ALA A 137 21.92 -9.56 4.66
C ALA A 137 22.72 -9.32 5.96
N HIS A 138 23.07 -10.37 6.71
CA HIS A 138 23.87 -10.22 7.93
C HIS A 138 25.24 -9.60 7.65
N ALA A 139 25.88 -9.95 6.55
CA ALA A 139 27.19 -9.41 6.18
C ALA A 139 27.11 -7.92 5.81
N ALA A 140 26.05 -7.50 5.12
CA ALA A 140 25.78 -6.10 4.82
C ALA A 140 25.50 -5.29 6.08
N LEU A 141 24.71 -5.83 7.00
CA LEU A 141 24.42 -5.17 8.29
C LEU A 141 25.65 -5.08 9.19
N ASP A 142 26.48 -6.11 9.28
CA ASP A 142 27.75 -6.08 10.03
C ASP A 142 28.69 -5.01 9.48
N TRP A 143 28.76 -4.88 8.16
CA TRP A 143 29.53 -3.81 7.53
C TRP A 143 28.93 -2.43 7.82
N HIS A 144 27.62 -2.27 7.68
CA HIS A 144 26.94 -1.00 7.93
C HIS A 144 27.10 -0.53 9.38
N PHE A 145 26.94 -1.43 10.33
CA PHE A 145 27.10 -1.15 11.77
C PHE A 145 28.53 -1.43 12.28
N ALA A 146 29.54 -1.35 11.41
CA ALA A 146 30.93 -1.63 11.79
C ALA A 146 31.34 -0.96 13.10
N GLY A 147 31.90 -1.74 14.02
CA GLY A 147 32.30 -1.31 15.38
C GLY A 147 31.17 -1.42 16.42
N ILE A 148 29.94 -1.82 16.04
CA ILE A 148 28.84 -2.03 16.98
C ILE A 148 28.50 -3.52 17.01
N ALA A 149 28.56 -4.14 18.18
CA ALA A 149 28.19 -5.54 18.32
C ALA A 149 26.68 -5.73 18.08
N ARG A 150 26.27 -6.83 17.41
CA ARG A 150 24.86 -7.12 17.07
C ARG A 150 23.93 -7.06 18.30
N ASN A 151 24.39 -7.51 19.47
CA ASN A 151 23.63 -7.44 20.72
C ASN A 151 23.52 -6.03 21.33
N ARG A 152 24.13 -5.04 20.71
CA ARG A 152 24.01 -3.61 21.04
C ARG A 152 23.11 -2.86 20.04
N LEU A 153 22.49 -3.56 19.10
CA LEU A 153 21.46 -3.00 18.25
C LEU A 153 20.08 -3.22 18.90
N VAL A 154 19.24 -2.21 18.78
CA VAL A 154 17.84 -2.26 19.22
C VAL A 154 16.97 -2.11 17.99
N THR A 155 15.96 -2.97 17.86
CA THR A 155 14.97 -2.92 16.80
C THR A 155 13.63 -2.49 17.35
N ALA A 156 12.93 -1.64 16.64
CA ALA A 156 11.54 -1.31 16.91
C ALA A 156 10.73 -1.49 15.62
N SER A 157 9.45 -1.83 15.75
CA SER A 157 8.59 -2.12 14.60
C SER A 157 7.25 -1.40 14.67
N ARG A 158 6.67 -1.15 13.49
CA ARG A 158 5.27 -0.74 13.28
C ARG A 158 4.65 -1.63 12.22
N GLN A 159 3.38 -1.96 12.43
CA GLN A 159 2.60 -2.75 11.48
C GLN A 159 1.48 -1.90 10.91
N PHE A 160 1.26 -2.03 9.60
CA PHE A 160 0.22 -1.34 8.87
C PHE A 160 -0.65 -2.36 8.13
N PRO A 161 -1.97 -2.19 8.10
CA PRO A 161 -2.85 -3.02 7.29
C PRO A 161 -2.46 -3.01 5.81
N ALA A 162 -2.71 -4.10 5.09
CA ALA A 162 -2.34 -4.23 3.67
C ALA A 162 -2.89 -3.11 2.77
N HIS A 163 -4.05 -2.56 3.11
CA HIS A 163 -4.64 -1.46 2.35
C HIS A 163 -3.87 -0.13 2.44
N MET A 164 -2.96 0.02 3.39
CA MET A 164 -2.07 1.18 3.48
C MET A 164 -0.76 1.02 2.70
N ARG A 165 -0.58 -0.10 1.98
CA ARG A 165 0.68 -0.46 1.35
C ARG A 165 1.23 0.62 0.41
N SER A 166 0.37 1.20 -0.44
CA SER A 166 0.76 2.29 -1.34
C SER A 166 1.20 3.56 -0.60
N ASP A 167 0.50 3.88 0.48
CA ASP A 167 0.77 5.09 1.26
C ASP A 167 2.04 4.94 2.11
N VAL A 168 2.25 3.76 2.70
CA VAL A 168 3.50 3.43 3.42
C VAL A 168 4.68 3.41 2.46
N GLN A 169 4.53 2.83 1.26
CA GLN A 169 5.59 2.85 0.23
C GLN A 169 5.99 4.26 -0.13
N ALA A 170 5.03 5.13 -0.44
CA ALA A 170 5.30 6.52 -0.79
C ALA A 170 5.99 7.29 0.36
N ALA A 171 5.59 7.03 1.62
CA ALA A 171 6.21 7.63 2.78
C ALA A 171 7.66 7.15 2.99
N VAL A 172 7.90 5.84 2.88
CA VAL A 172 9.22 5.22 3.01
C VAL A 172 10.17 5.70 1.91
N ASP A 173 9.70 5.72 0.65
CA ASP A 173 10.50 6.21 -0.49
C ASP A 173 10.93 7.66 -0.30
N LYS A 174 10.04 8.51 0.23
CA LYS A 174 10.34 9.91 0.51
C LYS A 174 11.29 10.07 1.70
N MET A 175 11.05 9.34 2.80
CA MET A 175 11.81 9.49 4.04
C MET A 175 13.23 8.93 3.90
N PHE A 176 13.41 7.86 3.15
CA PHE A 176 14.70 7.16 3.01
C PHE A 176 15.31 7.31 1.60
N ALA A 177 14.89 8.32 0.83
CA ALA A 177 15.43 8.64 -0.49
C ALA A 177 16.95 8.90 -0.48
N ALA A 178 17.48 9.41 0.64
CA ALA A 178 18.91 9.68 0.85
C ALA A 178 19.65 8.49 1.51
N SER A 179 19.10 7.26 1.40
CA SER A 179 19.78 6.07 1.92
C SER A 179 21.13 5.86 1.24
N THR A 180 22.12 5.40 2.00
CA THR A 180 23.43 5.08 1.46
C THR A 180 23.36 3.85 0.56
N HIS A 181 22.56 2.85 0.96
CA HIS A 181 22.38 1.60 0.21
C HIS A 181 20.96 1.08 0.36
N PHE A 182 20.44 0.53 -0.72
CA PHE A 182 19.15 -0.14 -0.76
C PHE A 182 19.32 -1.57 -1.31
N LEU A 183 18.83 -2.57 -0.59
CA LEU A 183 18.96 -3.98 -0.91
C LEU A 183 17.61 -4.67 -0.95
N GLY A 184 17.38 -5.48 -1.99
CA GLY A 184 16.29 -6.45 -2.01
C GLY A 184 16.69 -7.71 -1.22
N LEU A 185 15.69 -8.46 -0.75
CA LEU A 185 15.88 -9.64 0.07
C LEU A 185 15.14 -10.83 -0.53
N HIS A 186 15.76 -12.00 -0.50
CA HIS A 186 15.11 -13.24 -0.90
C HIS A 186 14.34 -13.84 0.27
N GLU A 187 13.08 -14.21 0.03
CA GLU A 187 12.22 -14.93 0.97
C GLU A 187 12.25 -16.41 0.60
N GLU A 188 12.91 -17.24 1.40
CA GLU A 188 13.06 -18.66 1.13
C GLU A 188 11.78 -19.47 1.44
N TYR A 189 11.01 -19.03 2.43
CA TYR A 189 9.79 -19.69 2.87
C TYR A 189 8.57 -18.78 2.80
N ARG A 190 7.55 -19.20 2.07
CA ARG A 190 6.32 -18.46 1.80
C ARG A 190 5.52 -18.01 3.05
N TYR A 191 5.85 -18.55 4.22
CA TYR A 191 5.11 -18.32 5.48
C TYR A 191 5.99 -17.76 6.60
N GLU A 192 7.27 -17.53 6.37
CA GLU A 192 8.16 -16.91 7.34
C GLU A 192 8.25 -15.41 7.09
N THR A 193 8.02 -14.63 8.14
CA THR A 193 8.20 -13.17 8.07
C THR A 193 9.66 -12.83 8.17
N VAL A 194 10.20 -12.14 7.18
CA VAL A 194 11.55 -11.57 7.26
C VAL A 194 11.55 -10.46 8.32
N THR A 195 12.38 -10.61 9.34
CA THR A 195 12.56 -9.64 10.44
C THR A 195 14.02 -9.27 10.58
N PHE A 196 14.34 -8.17 11.26
CA PHE A 196 15.75 -7.87 11.58
C PHE A 196 16.44 -8.99 12.33
N ALA A 197 15.74 -9.66 13.24
CA ALA A 197 16.29 -10.82 13.94
C ALA A 197 16.66 -11.95 12.97
N ALA A 198 15.87 -12.17 11.90
CA ALA A 198 16.20 -13.12 10.86
C ALA A 198 17.37 -12.64 9.98
N LEU A 199 17.42 -11.33 9.64
CA LEU A 199 18.52 -10.77 8.85
C LEU A 199 19.88 -10.90 9.52
N MET A 200 19.93 -10.87 10.85
CA MET A 200 21.17 -10.95 11.62
C MET A 200 21.66 -12.38 11.86
N LYS A 201 20.88 -13.41 11.48
CA LYS A 201 21.30 -14.81 11.59
C LYS A 201 22.37 -15.12 10.56
N ASP A 202 23.43 -15.80 11.01
CA ASP A 202 24.44 -16.42 10.16
C ASP A 202 24.26 -17.95 10.15
N GLY A 203 24.77 -18.62 9.12
CA GLY A 203 24.69 -20.06 8.95
C GLY A 203 23.71 -20.51 7.87
N ARG A 204 23.10 -21.70 8.04
CA ARG A 204 22.27 -22.33 7.00
C ARG A 204 21.03 -21.56 6.58
N ASN A 205 20.50 -20.71 7.45
CA ASN A 205 19.28 -19.94 7.24
C ASN A 205 19.56 -18.44 7.08
N SER A 206 20.72 -18.07 6.54
CA SER A 206 21.06 -16.67 6.27
C SER A 206 20.23 -16.13 5.11
N ILE A 207 19.60 -14.96 5.30
CA ILE A 207 18.81 -14.29 4.27
C ILE A 207 19.73 -13.80 3.15
N VAL A 208 19.44 -14.24 1.93
CA VAL A 208 20.18 -13.89 0.72
C VAL A 208 19.74 -12.52 0.21
N ILE A 209 20.70 -11.71 -0.23
CA ILE A 209 20.42 -10.47 -0.96
C ILE A 209 20.02 -10.82 -2.39
N ALA A 210 18.89 -10.27 -2.83
CA ALA A 210 18.33 -10.50 -4.15
C ALA A 210 17.89 -9.17 -4.79
N PRO A 211 17.65 -9.13 -6.11
CA PRO A 211 17.04 -7.96 -6.71
C PRO A 211 15.72 -7.59 -6.03
N PRO A 212 15.44 -6.30 -5.80
CA PRO A 212 14.18 -5.86 -5.19
C PRO A 212 12.97 -6.35 -5.98
N GLN A 213 12.01 -6.95 -5.29
CA GLN A 213 10.77 -7.42 -5.89
C GLN A 213 9.63 -6.43 -5.62
N TYR A 214 8.88 -6.12 -6.66
CA TYR A 214 7.77 -5.17 -6.61
C TYR A 214 6.47 -5.83 -7.05
N HIS A 215 5.37 -5.38 -6.46
CA HIS A 215 4.01 -5.67 -6.90
C HIS A 215 3.30 -4.37 -7.24
N ASP A 216 2.57 -4.36 -8.31
CA ASP A 216 1.77 -3.22 -8.72
C ASP A 216 0.43 -3.23 -7.95
N VAL A 217 0.10 -2.10 -7.33
CA VAL A 217 -1.13 -1.90 -6.55
C VAL A 217 -1.99 -0.87 -7.26
N ASP A 218 -3.20 -1.25 -7.67
CA ASP A 218 -4.16 -0.32 -8.27
C ASP A 218 -4.71 0.63 -7.20
N VAL A 219 -4.42 1.91 -7.37
CA VAL A 219 -4.94 2.98 -6.52
C VAL A 219 -5.96 3.86 -7.24
N GLY A 220 -6.43 3.45 -8.42
CA GLY A 220 -7.40 4.21 -9.23
C GLY A 220 -6.81 5.33 -10.07
N GLU A 221 -5.50 5.45 -10.14
CA GLU A 221 -4.79 6.37 -11.04
C GLU A 221 -4.55 5.74 -12.42
N ALA A 222 -3.99 6.52 -13.37
CA ALA A 222 -3.67 6.04 -14.71
C ALA A 222 -2.60 4.93 -14.70
N ALA A 223 -1.68 4.97 -13.73
CA ALA A 223 -0.69 3.92 -13.50
C ALA A 223 -0.80 3.37 -12.08
N PRO A 224 -0.59 2.06 -11.88
CA PRO A 224 -0.55 1.48 -10.55
C PRO A 224 0.67 1.97 -9.76
N VAL A 225 0.59 1.94 -8.44
CA VAL A 225 1.72 2.21 -7.55
C VAL A 225 2.54 0.95 -7.38
N ARG A 226 3.83 1.06 -7.68
CA ARG A 226 4.78 -0.03 -7.49
C ARG A 226 5.20 -0.11 -6.03
N CYS A 227 4.85 -1.21 -5.35
CA CYS A 227 5.11 -1.45 -3.93
C CYS A 227 6.09 -2.60 -3.74
N LEU A 228 7.10 -2.40 -2.90
CA LEU A 228 8.06 -3.43 -2.52
C LEU A 228 7.39 -4.61 -1.81
N HIS A 229 7.94 -5.79 -2.03
CA HIS A 229 7.65 -6.97 -1.22
C HIS A 229 8.49 -6.95 0.05
N ASN A 230 9.83 -6.90 -0.12
CA ASN A 230 10.80 -6.77 0.95
C ASN A 230 11.89 -5.80 0.52
N GLY A 231 12.36 -4.95 1.44
CA GLY A 231 13.45 -4.03 1.17
C GLY A 231 14.19 -3.61 2.44
N LEU A 232 15.49 -3.47 2.33
CA LEU A 232 16.39 -3.05 3.40
C LEU A 232 17.12 -1.77 2.97
N TRP A 233 16.91 -0.69 3.71
CA TRP A 233 17.65 0.56 3.57
C TRP A 233 18.71 0.66 4.66
N MET A 234 19.94 0.92 4.26
CA MET A 234 21.02 1.26 5.17
C MET A 234 21.26 2.76 5.09
N CYS A 235 21.14 3.46 6.20
CA CYS A 235 21.05 4.90 6.27
C CYS A 235 22.00 5.47 7.33
N LYS A 236 22.39 6.74 7.14
CA LYS A 236 23.13 7.52 8.11
C LYS A 236 22.45 8.88 8.29
N ALA A 237 22.19 9.26 9.54
CA ALA A 237 21.72 10.59 9.90
C ALA A 237 22.72 11.17 10.92
N ASP A 238 23.44 12.21 10.51
CA ASP A 238 24.58 12.75 11.26
C ASP A 238 25.60 11.63 11.59
N GLU A 239 25.84 11.37 12.88
CA GLU A 239 26.71 10.29 13.34
C GLU A 239 25.96 8.96 13.61
N LEU A 240 24.63 8.94 13.51
CA LEU A 240 23.81 7.77 13.77
C LEU A 240 23.66 6.91 12.51
N ARG A 241 24.20 5.70 12.52
CA ARG A 241 23.89 4.67 11.51
C ARG A 241 22.64 3.94 11.94
N TYR A 242 21.72 3.76 11.01
CA TYR A 242 20.47 3.01 11.21
C TYR A 242 20.10 2.23 9.96
N ALA A 243 19.28 1.22 10.13
CA ALA A 243 18.76 0.47 8.99
C ALA A 243 17.24 0.33 9.10
N VAL A 244 16.56 0.33 7.96
CA VAL A 244 15.11 0.22 7.86
C VAL A 244 14.78 -1.00 7.04
N LEU A 245 13.94 -1.86 7.57
CA LEU A 245 13.42 -3.04 6.90
C LEU A 245 11.92 -2.86 6.67
N LEU A 246 11.50 -2.95 5.41
CA LEU A 246 10.09 -3.03 5.05
C LEU A 246 9.81 -4.44 4.57
N THR A 247 8.76 -5.07 5.12
CA THR A 247 8.31 -6.38 4.71
C THR A 247 6.80 -6.43 4.56
N PHE A 248 6.32 -6.98 3.45
CA PHE A 248 4.93 -7.32 3.25
C PHE A 248 4.78 -8.81 3.52
N HIS A 249 4.14 -9.17 4.60
CA HIS A 249 4.04 -10.56 5.05
C HIS A 249 2.60 -11.00 5.31
N ARG A 250 2.41 -12.28 5.24
CA ARG A 250 1.16 -12.94 5.56
C ARG A 250 1.43 -14.07 6.55
N GLU A 251 1.16 -13.82 7.82
CA GLU A 251 1.19 -14.88 8.81
C GLU A 251 0.06 -15.88 8.55
N TYR A 252 0.33 -17.15 8.83
CA TYR A 252 -0.68 -18.20 8.71
C TYR A 252 -1.92 -17.81 9.52
N ASN A 253 -3.08 -17.72 8.86
CA ASN A 253 -4.37 -17.29 9.41
C ASN A 253 -4.56 -15.80 9.74
N ASN A 254 -3.60 -14.92 9.43
CA ASN A 254 -3.74 -13.48 9.62
C ASN A 254 -3.94 -12.74 8.29
N ALA A 255 -4.63 -11.60 8.33
CA ALA A 255 -4.67 -10.70 7.18
C ALA A 255 -3.25 -10.27 6.82
N PRO A 256 -2.94 -10.09 5.51
CA PRO A 256 -1.64 -9.59 5.12
C PRO A 256 -1.38 -8.22 5.73
N MET A 257 -0.15 -8.03 6.20
CA MET A 257 0.29 -6.82 6.90
C MET A 257 1.58 -6.31 6.28
N LEU A 258 1.78 -5.02 6.37
CA LEU A 258 3.05 -4.38 6.09
C LEU A 258 3.75 -4.08 7.40
N ARG A 259 5.01 -4.47 7.53
CA ARG A 259 5.83 -4.20 8.72
C ARG A 259 7.01 -3.30 8.32
N VAL A 260 7.22 -2.27 9.10
CA VAL A 260 8.42 -1.42 9.03
C VAL A 260 9.18 -1.61 10.33
N GLU A 261 10.42 -2.06 10.24
CA GLU A 261 11.33 -2.20 11.39
C GLU A 261 12.50 -1.23 11.23
N ILE A 262 12.92 -0.62 12.32
CA ILE A 262 14.10 0.25 12.36
C ILE A 262 15.09 -0.31 13.37
N ALA A 263 16.32 -0.55 12.93
CA ALA A 263 17.43 -0.96 13.77
C ALA A 263 18.36 0.23 14.02
N VAL A 264 18.71 0.46 15.27
CA VAL A 264 19.59 1.54 15.73
C VAL A 264 20.55 1.04 16.81
N PRO A 265 21.69 1.68 17.05
CA PRO A 265 22.52 1.44 18.22
C PRO A 265 21.74 1.69 19.52
N ALA A 266 21.95 0.85 20.53
CA ALA A 266 21.34 1.00 21.84
C ALA A 266 21.74 2.32 22.51
N GLY A 267 20.77 3.02 23.10
CA GLY A 267 20.97 4.28 23.79
C GLY A 267 19.85 5.28 23.56
N SER A 268 19.83 6.37 24.30
CA SER A 268 18.79 7.40 24.24
C SER A 268 18.70 8.07 22.86
N ALA A 269 19.83 8.29 22.19
CA ALA A 269 19.86 8.87 20.85
C ALA A 269 19.12 7.98 19.82
N GLY A 270 19.39 6.66 19.82
CA GLY A 270 18.72 5.70 18.94
C GLY A 270 17.22 5.60 19.26
N GLN A 271 16.83 5.56 20.54
CA GLN A 271 15.43 5.50 20.95
C GLN A 271 14.65 6.76 20.50
N ASN A 272 15.18 7.95 20.75
CA ASN A 272 14.56 9.20 20.35
C ASN A 272 14.45 9.32 18.82
N PHE A 273 15.47 8.91 18.09
CA PHE A 273 15.45 8.85 16.63
C PHE A 273 14.33 7.94 16.13
N THR A 274 14.25 6.73 16.65
CA THR A 274 13.24 5.74 16.23
C THR A 274 11.82 6.22 16.51
N GLN A 275 11.56 6.80 17.70
CA GLN A 275 10.25 7.35 18.05
C GLN A 275 9.85 8.48 17.11
N ARG A 276 10.76 9.42 16.83
CA ARG A 276 10.52 10.53 15.90
C ARG A 276 10.24 10.01 14.49
N THR A 277 11.06 9.10 13.98
CA THR A 277 10.93 8.54 12.63
C THR A 277 9.62 7.79 12.46
N PHE A 278 9.17 7.01 13.46
CA PHE A 278 7.86 6.37 13.39
C PHE A 278 6.69 7.36 13.47
N ALA A 279 6.81 8.41 14.30
CA ALA A 279 5.77 9.45 14.34
C ALA A 279 5.65 10.18 12.99
N GLU A 280 6.78 10.50 12.34
CA GLU A 280 6.82 11.09 11.01
C GLU A 280 6.22 10.14 9.94
N LEU A 281 6.54 8.84 10.00
CA LEU A 281 5.98 7.83 9.12
C LEU A 281 4.46 7.71 9.29
N GLU A 282 3.99 7.59 10.52
CA GLU A 282 2.55 7.50 10.84
C GLU A 282 1.81 8.75 10.36
N GLN A 283 2.38 9.94 10.58
CA GLN A 283 1.82 11.19 10.10
C GLN A 283 1.76 11.25 8.57
N ALA A 284 2.84 10.82 7.88
CA ALA A 284 2.90 10.79 6.42
C ALA A 284 1.83 9.83 5.84
N VAL A 285 1.69 8.63 6.43
CA VAL A 285 0.68 7.65 6.02
C VAL A 285 -0.74 8.16 6.28
N HIS A 286 -1.00 8.79 7.43
CA HIS A 286 -2.31 9.38 7.73
C HIS A 286 -2.65 10.57 6.82
N ALA A 287 -1.67 11.32 6.36
CA ALA A 287 -1.86 12.43 5.40
C ALA A 287 -2.01 11.96 3.95
N ALA A 288 -1.67 10.70 3.67
CA ALA A 288 -1.70 10.15 2.32
C ALA A 288 -3.14 10.03 1.77
N ARG A 289 -3.25 10.04 0.43
CA ARG A 289 -4.54 10.16 -0.25
C ARG A 289 -4.73 9.14 -1.37
N SER A 290 -3.97 8.04 -1.39
CA SER A 290 -4.04 7.09 -2.50
C SER A 290 -5.45 6.57 -2.78
N TYR A 291 -6.26 6.38 -1.75
CA TYR A 291 -7.64 5.89 -1.89
C TYR A 291 -8.72 6.92 -1.55
N ARG A 292 -8.36 8.11 -1.04
CA ARG A 292 -9.36 9.13 -0.67
C ARG A 292 -10.06 9.69 -1.88
N GLY A 293 -11.37 9.89 -1.74
CA GLY A 293 -12.23 10.43 -2.80
C GLY A 293 -12.52 9.44 -3.92
N LYS A 294 -12.23 8.14 -3.74
CA LYS A 294 -12.46 7.09 -4.72
C LYS A 294 -13.59 6.16 -4.31
N ILE A 295 -14.09 5.40 -5.26
CA ILE A 295 -15.12 4.38 -5.02
C ILE A 295 -14.40 3.04 -4.87
N LEU A 296 -14.55 2.41 -3.72
CA LEU A 296 -13.79 1.26 -3.29
C LEU A 296 -14.69 0.11 -2.87
N SER A 297 -14.24 -1.12 -3.11
CA SER A 297 -14.73 -2.31 -2.40
C SER A 297 -13.54 -3.16 -1.97
N LEU A 298 -13.77 -4.08 -1.04
CA LEU A 298 -12.79 -5.11 -0.73
C LEU A 298 -12.97 -6.27 -1.69
N ASP A 299 -11.86 -6.91 -2.09
CA ASP A 299 -11.90 -8.09 -2.93
C ASP A 299 -12.69 -9.19 -2.23
N ALA A 300 -13.73 -9.72 -2.91
CA ALA A 300 -14.56 -10.80 -2.40
C ALA A 300 -13.84 -12.16 -2.41
N ASP A 301 -12.74 -12.31 -3.18
CA ASP A 301 -11.87 -13.48 -3.13
C ASP A 301 -11.23 -13.59 -1.73
N ALA A 302 -12.04 -14.06 -0.81
CA ALA A 302 -11.63 -14.40 0.52
C ALA A 302 -10.67 -15.61 0.46
N ASP A 303 -9.68 -15.64 1.35
CA ASP A 303 -9.09 -16.93 1.66
C ASP A 303 -10.19 -17.82 2.26
N TYR A 304 -9.93 -19.11 2.40
CA TYR A 304 -10.89 -20.09 2.97
C TYR A 304 -11.44 -19.70 4.37
N ARG A 305 -11.06 -18.54 4.93
CA ARG A 305 -11.55 -17.94 6.18
C ARG A 305 -12.31 -16.63 5.97
N GLY A 306 -12.68 -16.26 4.74
CA GLY A 306 -13.47 -15.07 4.46
C GLY A 306 -12.73 -13.75 4.56
N ARG A 307 -11.38 -13.72 4.44
CA ARG A 307 -10.60 -12.48 4.52
C ARG A 307 -10.28 -11.92 3.15
N SER A 308 -10.62 -10.65 2.92
CA SER A 308 -10.29 -9.92 1.70
C SER A 308 -8.78 -9.85 1.45
N ARG A 309 -8.37 -9.97 0.19
CA ARG A 309 -6.97 -9.88 -0.24
C ARG A 309 -6.51 -8.48 -0.60
N GLY A 310 -7.41 -7.56 -0.89
CA GLY A 310 -7.04 -6.21 -1.30
C GLY A 310 -8.20 -5.25 -1.44
N ILE A 311 -7.87 -4.02 -1.84
CA ILE A 311 -8.84 -3.00 -2.21
C ILE A 311 -9.04 -3.03 -3.72
N MET A 312 -10.30 -3.00 -4.15
CA MET A 312 -10.70 -2.84 -5.54
C MET A 312 -11.16 -1.41 -5.76
N VAL A 313 -10.62 -0.73 -6.76
CA VAL A 313 -11.02 0.64 -7.11
C VAL A 313 -11.96 0.62 -8.30
N HIS A 314 -13.17 1.14 -8.12
CA HIS A 314 -14.18 1.22 -9.16
C HIS A 314 -14.06 2.53 -9.94
N ARG A 315 -13.85 2.42 -11.26
CA ARG A 315 -13.87 3.56 -12.19
C ARG A 315 -15.24 3.63 -12.85
N LEU A 316 -16.21 4.17 -12.11
CA LEU A 316 -17.57 4.32 -12.62
C LEU A 316 -17.67 5.62 -13.43
N PRO A 317 -18.33 5.61 -14.59
CA PRO A 317 -18.63 6.85 -15.31
C PRO A 317 -19.49 7.75 -14.41
N PRO A 318 -19.25 9.08 -14.43
CA PRO A 318 -20.07 10.01 -13.70
C PRO A 318 -21.53 9.92 -14.16
N VAL A 319 -22.43 10.09 -13.22
CA VAL A 319 -23.87 10.13 -13.47
C VAL A 319 -24.34 11.59 -13.28
N ASP A 320 -24.89 12.17 -14.35
CA ASP A 320 -25.42 13.52 -14.29
C ASP A 320 -26.76 13.57 -13.59
N ARG A 321 -27.13 14.76 -13.07
CA ARG A 321 -28.40 14.98 -12.38
C ARG A 321 -29.61 14.61 -13.23
N ASP A 322 -29.58 14.89 -14.53
CA ASP A 322 -30.67 14.65 -15.46
C ASP A 322 -30.86 13.16 -15.78
N GLU A 323 -29.85 12.34 -15.46
CA GLU A 323 -29.93 10.88 -15.61
C GLU A 323 -30.57 10.20 -14.38
N VAL A 324 -30.74 10.93 -13.26
CA VAL A 324 -31.46 10.44 -12.07
C VAL A 324 -32.93 10.79 -12.18
N ILE A 325 -33.69 9.91 -12.78
CA ILE A 325 -35.11 10.12 -13.05
C ILE A 325 -35.94 9.52 -11.91
N LEU A 326 -36.30 10.37 -10.97
CA LEU A 326 -37.14 10.08 -9.80
C LEU A 326 -38.22 11.16 -9.65
N PRO A 327 -39.31 10.89 -8.91
CA PRO A 327 -40.28 11.91 -8.58
C PRO A 327 -39.65 13.10 -7.87
N GLY A 328 -40.08 14.31 -8.20
CA GLY A 328 -39.45 15.53 -7.66
C GLY A 328 -39.44 15.60 -6.13
N ARG A 329 -40.39 14.95 -5.44
CA ARG A 329 -40.40 14.84 -3.98
C ARG A 329 -39.25 13.96 -3.46
N THR A 330 -39.03 12.82 -4.11
CA THR A 330 -37.94 11.90 -3.77
C THR A 330 -36.56 12.56 -3.99
N LEU A 331 -36.41 13.28 -5.13
CA LEU A 331 -35.18 14.02 -5.41
C LEU A 331 -34.88 15.08 -4.35
N LYS A 332 -35.90 15.85 -3.93
CA LYS A 332 -35.76 16.86 -2.85
C LYS A 332 -35.36 16.22 -1.52
N LEU A 333 -35.89 15.03 -1.20
CA LEU A 333 -35.51 14.31 0.03
C LEU A 333 -34.06 13.83 -0.04
N LEU A 334 -33.61 13.33 -1.19
CA LEU A 334 -32.21 12.95 -1.42
C LEU A 334 -31.28 14.15 -1.26
N ASP A 335 -31.58 15.26 -1.93
CA ASP A 335 -30.77 16.48 -1.87
C ASP A 335 -30.65 16.95 -0.41
N ARG A 336 -31.77 17.15 0.28
CA ARG A 336 -31.81 17.66 1.64
C ARG A 336 -31.10 16.74 2.65
N ASN A 337 -31.32 15.43 2.56
CA ASN A 337 -30.82 14.48 3.55
C ASN A 337 -29.40 14.01 3.30
N ILE A 338 -28.86 14.21 2.09
CA ILE A 338 -27.53 13.75 1.72
C ILE A 338 -26.66 14.93 1.28
N LEU A 339 -26.96 15.58 0.16
CA LEU A 339 -26.07 16.62 -0.39
C LEU A 339 -26.02 17.88 0.49
N ASP A 340 -27.18 18.43 0.85
CA ASP A 340 -27.26 19.63 1.71
C ASP A 340 -26.75 19.33 3.12
N PHE A 341 -27.06 18.13 3.65
CA PHE A 341 -26.56 17.69 4.96
C PHE A 341 -25.03 17.66 4.98
N VAL A 342 -24.40 17.04 3.98
CA VAL A 342 -22.93 17.01 3.87
C VAL A 342 -22.36 18.41 3.75
N GLY A 343 -22.99 19.28 2.94
CA GLY A 343 -22.59 20.69 2.82
C GLY A 343 -22.69 21.48 4.12
N SER A 344 -23.60 21.07 5.02
CA SER A 344 -23.87 21.77 6.31
C SER A 344 -23.07 21.19 7.48
N ARG A 345 -22.27 20.14 7.31
CA ARG A 345 -21.58 19.44 8.42
C ARG A 345 -20.73 20.35 9.30
N ALA A 346 -20.00 21.30 8.70
CA ALA A 346 -19.17 22.22 9.46
C ALA A 346 -20.02 23.08 10.45
N ALA A 347 -21.11 23.64 9.96
CA ALA A 347 -22.03 24.42 10.79
C ALA A 347 -22.75 23.55 11.84
N LEU A 348 -23.10 22.32 11.51
CA LEU A 348 -23.70 21.38 12.46
C LEU A 348 -22.76 21.07 13.63
N ARG A 349 -21.46 20.91 13.38
CA ARG A 349 -20.47 20.77 14.46
C ARG A 349 -20.37 21.97 15.35
N GLU A 350 -20.42 23.19 14.80
CA GLU A 350 -20.42 24.43 15.60
C GLU A 350 -21.63 24.52 16.52
N PHE A 351 -22.75 23.92 16.10
CA PHE A 351 -23.96 23.81 16.94
C PHE A 351 -23.95 22.57 17.86
N GLY A 352 -22.86 21.81 17.92
CA GLY A 352 -22.77 20.60 18.75
C GLY A 352 -23.67 19.45 18.25
N GLN A 353 -24.08 19.47 16.97
CA GLN A 353 -24.91 18.42 16.38
C GLN A 353 -24.05 17.33 15.74
N SER A 354 -24.58 16.10 15.76
CA SER A 354 -23.92 14.94 15.13
C SER A 354 -23.78 15.13 13.62
N THR A 355 -22.63 14.76 13.08
CA THR A 355 -22.32 14.76 11.63
C THR A 355 -22.39 13.40 10.98
N ARG A 356 -22.68 12.33 11.74
CA ARG A 356 -23.03 11.03 11.21
C ARG A 356 -24.47 11.00 10.73
N LYS A 357 -24.76 10.24 9.68
CA LYS A 357 -26.11 10.09 9.16
C LYS A 357 -26.30 8.73 8.48
N GLY A 358 -27.47 8.13 8.72
CA GLY A 358 -27.92 6.92 8.07
C GLY A 358 -29.15 7.18 7.19
N VAL A 359 -29.10 6.76 5.92
CA VAL A 359 -30.20 6.85 4.97
C VAL A 359 -30.50 5.47 4.40
N LEU A 360 -31.77 5.09 4.37
CA LEU A 360 -32.25 3.86 3.74
C LEU A 360 -32.97 4.19 2.43
N LEU A 361 -32.49 3.71 1.30
CA LEU A 361 -33.17 3.75 0.00
C LEU A 361 -33.95 2.45 -0.19
N TYR A 362 -35.25 2.49 -0.26
CA TYR A 362 -36.09 1.30 -0.41
C TYR A 362 -37.02 1.42 -1.61
N GLY A 363 -37.47 0.29 -2.14
CA GLY A 363 -38.43 0.22 -3.23
C GLY A 363 -38.24 -0.98 -4.13
N PRO A 364 -39.11 -1.20 -5.11
CA PRO A 364 -39.06 -2.36 -5.99
C PRO A 364 -37.71 -2.54 -6.70
N PRO A 365 -37.34 -3.76 -7.10
CA PRO A 365 -36.13 -3.99 -7.89
C PRO A 365 -36.19 -3.26 -9.23
N GLY A 366 -35.03 -2.82 -9.70
CA GLY A 366 -34.89 -2.13 -10.99
C GLY A 366 -35.37 -0.68 -11.03
N THR A 367 -35.71 -0.06 -9.89
CA THR A 367 -36.15 1.35 -9.82
C THR A 367 -35.00 2.37 -9.84
N GLY A 368 -33.75 1.92 -9.77
CA GLY A 368 -32.57 2.80 -9.90
C GLY A 368 -31.87 3.12 -8.60
N LYS A 369 -32.04 2.35 -7.50
CA LYS A 369 -31.35 2.56 -6.21
C LYS A 369 -29.81 2.60 -6.36
N THR A 370 -29.21 1.60 -6.99
CA THR A 370 -27.76 1.58 -7.28
C THR A 370 -27.33 2.75 -8.19
N HIS A 371 -28.20 3.13 -9.17
CA HIS A 371 -27.92 4.29 -10.02
C HIS A 371 -27.89 5.60 -9.23
N THR A 372 -28.83 5.76 -8.29
CA THR A 372 -28.85 6.89 -7.34
C THR A 372 -27.60 6.93 -6.48
N ILE A 373 -27.10 5.77 -6.00
CA ILE A 373 -25.84 5.70 -5.24
C ILE A 373 -24.66 6.19 -6.08
N ARG A 374 -24.58 5.78 -7.35
CA ARG A 374 -23.52 6.24 -8.26
C ARG A 374 -23.55 7.76 -8.46
N TYR A 375 -24.77 8.30 -8.62
CA TYR A 375 -24.95 9.75 -8.68
C TYR A 375 -24.47 10.44 -7.41
N LEU A 376 -24.84 9.94 -6.23
CA LEU A 376 -24.39 10.49 -4.94
C LEU A 376 -22.85 10.42 -4.80
N ALA A 377 -22.24 9.30 -5.16
CA ALA A 377 -20.78 9.14 -5.14
C ALA A 377 -20.07 10.15 -6.06
N ALA A 378 -20.63 10.43 -7.24
CA ALA A 378 -20.08 11.42 -8.16
C ALA A 378 -20.27 12.87 -7.69
N ASN A 379 -21.33 13.15 -6.89
CA ASN A 379 -21.69 14.49 -6.44
C ASN A 379 -21.31 14.80 -4.97
N LEU A 380 -20.53 13.94 -4.35
CA LEU A 380 -19.90 14.15 -3.04
C LEU A 380 -18.38 14.26 -3.19
N PRO A 381 -17.87 15.39 -3.73
CA PRO A 381 -16.44 15.54 -4.01
C PRO A 381 -15.62 15.39 -2.72
N GLY A 382 -14.51 14.66 -2.84
CA GLY A 382 -13.60 14.39 -1.73
C GLY A 382 -14.07 13.31 -0.75
N HIS A 383 -15.29 12.76 -0.89
CA HIS A 383 -15.76 11.63 -0.10
C HIS A 383 -15.29 10.31 -0.71
N THR A 384 -14.74 9.45 0.14
CA THR A 384 -14.44 8.06 -0.24
C THR A 384 -15.71 7.23 -0.14
N THR A 385 -16.10 6.57 -1.23
CA THR A 385 -17.27 5.69 -1.24
C THR A 385 -16.83 4.25 -1.06
N LEU A 386 -17.33 3.58 -0.03
CA LEU A 386 -17.10 2.17 0.22
C LEU A 386 -18.36 1.39 -0.11
N ILE A 387 -18.29 0.48 -1.07
CA ILE A 387 -19.43 -0.36 -1.49
C ILE A 387 -19.27 -1.74 -0.85
N ILE A 388 -20.29 -2.15 -0.12
CA ILE A 388 -20.39 -3.44 0.57
C ILE A 388 -21.59 -4.18 -0.01
N THR A 389 -21.35 -5.32 -0.63
CA THR A 389 -22.42 -6.25 -1.05
C THR A 389 -22.77 -7.21 0.07
N ALA A 390 -23.90 -7.90 -0.03
CA ALA A 390 -24.33 -8.89 0.96
C ALA A 390 -23.25 -9.95 1.26
N GLU A 391 -22.51 -10.40 0.24
CA GLU A 391 -21.43 -11.38 0.36
C GLU A 391 -20.20 -10.85 1.15
N GLN A 392 -20.05 -9.54 1.20
CA GLN A 392 -18.89 -8.86 1.83
C GLN A 392 -19.17 -8.39 3.25
N VAL A 393 -20.37 -8.59 3.77
CA VAL A 393 -20.75 -8.11 5.12
C VAL A 393 -19.90 -8.75 6.23
N ALA A 394 -19.40 -9.96 6.05
CA ALA A 394 -18.44 -10.58 6.96
C ALA A 394 -17.14 -9.75 7.13
N LEU A 395 -16.84 -8.83 6.22
CA LEU A 395 -15.70 -7.92 6.26
C LEU A 395 -16.04 -6.53 6.83
N LEU A 396 -17.24 -6.38 7.40
CA LEU A 396 -17.75 -5.09 7.88
C LEU A 396 -16.76 -4.35 8.79
N GLY A 397 -16.15 -5.05 9.76
CA GLY A 397 -15.15 -4.43 10.64
C GLY A 397 -13.95 -3.86 9.88
N THR A 398 -13.49 -4.52 8.81
CA THR A 398 -12.42 -4.02 7.94
C THR A 398 -12.87 -2.79 7.16
N TYR A 399 -14.10 -2.81 6.60
CA TYR A 399 -14.69 -1.66 5.92
C TYR A 399 -14.84 -0.45 6.85
N MET A 400 -15.26 -0.66 8.09
CA MET A 400 -15.42 0.42 9.06
C MET A 400 -14.08 1.02 9.50
N ASN A 401 -13.04 0.21 9.63
CA ASN A 401 -11.69 0.71 9.87
C ASN A 401 -11.19 1.55 8.68
N LEU A 402 -11.47 1.09 7.46
CA LEU A 402 -11.14 1.83 6.24
C LEU A 402 -11.94 3.14 6.14
N ALA A 403 -13.25 3.12 6.46
CA ALA A 403 -14.08 4.31 6.49
C ALA A 403 -13.56 5.36 7.48
N ARG A 404 -13.16 4.95 8.68
CA ARG A 404 -12.56 5.84 9.69
C ARG A 404 -11.26 6.47 9.22
N LEU A 405 -10.44 5.72 8.47
CA LEU A 405 -9.16 6.20 7.93
C LEU A 405 -9.35 7.18 6.76
N LEU A 406 -10.30 6.88 5.87
CA LEU A 406 -10.49 7.60 4.60
C LEU A 406 -11.59 8.68 4.66
N GLN A 407 -11.92 9.17 5.86
CA GLN A 407 -12.88 10.24 6.02
C GLN A 407 -12.49 11.51 5.21
N PRO A 408 -13.49 12.26 4.70
CA PRO A 408 -14.92 11.98 4.75
C PRO A 408 -15.31 10.77 3.88
N ALA A 409 -16.23 9.91 4.39
CA ALA A 409 -16.58 8.67 3.73
C ALA A 409 -18.10 8.48 3.59
N MET A 410 -18.51 7.79 2.52
CA MET A 410 -19.85 7.26 2.32
C MET A 410 -19.78 5.73 2.30
N VAL A 411 -20.39 5.08 3.26
CA VAL A 411 -20.48 3.61 3.35
C VAL A 411 -21.81 3.17 2.77
N VAL A 412 -21.75 2.46 1.66
CA VAL A 412 -22.92 1.94 0.95
C VAL A 412 -23.04 0.45 1.24
N ILE A 413 -24.22 0.02 1.66
CA ILE A 413 -24.52 -1.40 1.88
C ILE A 413 -25.71 -1.75 0.98
N GLU A 414 -25.42 -2.53 -0.07
CA GLU A 414 -26.44 -2.91 -1.05
C GLU A 414 -27.20 -4.17 -0.59
N ASP A 415 -28.51 -4.17 -0.87
CA ASP A 415 -29.44 -5.28 -0.68
C ASP A 415 -29.38 -5.90 0.74
N VAL A 416 -29.53 -5.04 1.76
CA VAL A 416 -29.48 -5.47 3.18
C VAL A 416 -30.58 -6.49 3.56
N ASP A 417 -31.63 -6.63 2.74
CA ASP A 417 -32.63 -7.68 2.87
C ASP A 417 -32.07 -9.09 2.62
N LEU A 418 -31.03 -9.22 1.80
CA LEU A 418 -30.34 -10.51 1.61
C LEU A 418 -29.59 -10.95 2.88
N ILE A 419 -29.10 -10.00 3.65
CA ILE A 419 -28.46 -10.25 4.94
C ILE A 419 -29.50 -10.67 5.99
N ALA A 420 -30.74 -10.20 5.87
CA ALA A 420 -31.82 -10.45 6.80
C ALA A 420 -32.67 -11.69 6.45
N SER A 421 -32.62 -12.19 5.19
CA SER A 421 -33.56 -13.22 4.70
C SER A 421 -33.15 -14.66 4.97
N ASP A 422 -31.94 -14.94 5.40
CA ASP A 422 -31.47 -16.29 5.71
C ASP A 422 -31.97 -16.85 7.07
N ARG A 423 -32.99 -16.17 7.66
CA ARG A 423 -33.55 -16.51 8.98
C ARG A 423 -34.16 -17.91 9.07
N ASP A 424 -34.62 -18.47 7.96
CA ASP A 424 -35.36 -19.74 7.97
C ASP A 424 -34.49 -21.00 7.81
N ASN A 425 -33.19 -20.86 7.45
CA ASN A 425 -32.32 -21.99 7.10
C ASN A 425 -30.99 -22.10 7.84
N MET A 426 -30.56 -21.11 8.61
CA MET A 426 -29.29 -21.14 9.35
C MET A 426 -29.42 -20.58 10.78
N GLY A 427 -28.57 -21.05 11.68
CA GLY A 427 -28.64 -20.81 13.12
C GLY A 427 -28.35 -19.36 13.56
N PRO A 428 -28.18 -19.11 14.86
CA PRO A 428 -28.18 -17.79 15.51
C PRO A 428 -27.08 -16.80 15.06
N CYS A 429 -26.31 -17.11 14.02
CA CYS A 429 -25.20 -16.27 13.53
C CYS A 429 -25.63 -15.07 12.67
N GLU A 430 -26.81 -15.06 12.05
CA GLU A 430 -27.15 -14.05 11.05
C GLU A 430 -27.91 -12.83 11.57
N GLU A 431 -28.68 -12.98 12.63
CA GLU A 431 -29.12 -11.82 13.42
C GLU A 431 -27.95 -11.00 13.96
N SER A 432 -26.76 -11.62 14.02
CA SER A 432 -25.55 -10.93 14.44
C SER A 432 -25.05 -9.92 13.41
N LEU A 433 -25.08 -10.19 12.09
CA LEU A 433 -24.48 -9.32 11.06
C LEU A 433 -25.20 -7.97 10.91
N LEU A 434 -26.54 -7.96 10.87
CA LEU A 434 -27.29 -6.70 10.87
C LEU A 434 -27.11 -5.97 12.21
N ASN A 435 -27.09 -6.71 13.33
CA ASN A 435 -26.81 -6.14 14.63
C ASN A 435 -25.38 -5.60 14.72
N ASP A 436 -24.41 -6.30 14.14
CA ASP A 436 -23.01 -5.85 14.08
C ASP A 436 -22.88 -4.56 13.26
N LEU A 437 -23.58 -4.46 12.11
CA LEU A 437 -23.67 -3.24 11.33
C LEU A 437 -24.21 -2.09 12.18
N LEU A 438 -25.34 -2.31 12.85
CA LEU A 438 -25.98 -1.30 13.68
C LEU A 438 -25.10 -0.94 14.89
N ASN A 439 -24.35 -1.87 15.45
CA ASN A 439 -23.39 -1.62 16.52
C ASN A 439 -22.17 -0.84 16.04
N GLU A 440 -21.66 -1.13 14.82
CA GLU A 440 -20.59 -0.36 14.21
C GLU A 440 -21.02 1.10 13.95
N MET A 441 -22.27 1.32 13.53
CA MET A 441 -22.83 2.66 13.39
C MET A 441 -22.90 3.41 14.72
N ASP A 442 -23.29 2.73 15.82
CA ASP A 442 -23.33 3.32 17.17
C ASP A 442 -21.93 3.57 17.74
N GLY A 443 -20.98 2.71 17.44
CA GLY A 443 -19.58 2.82 17.90
C GLY A 443 -18.78 3.96 17.27
N LEU A 444 -19.37 4.70 16.33
CA LEU A 444 -18.73 5.88 15.74
C LEU A 444 -18.79 7.07 16.69
N LYS A 445 -17.72 7.87 16.68
CA LYS A 445 -17.73 9.17 17.34
C LYS A 445 -18.77 10.09 16.70
N GLU A 446 -19.37 10.98 17.47
CA GLU A 446 -20.40 11.91 16.98
C GLU A 446 -19.87 12.89 15.92
N ASP A 447 -18.58 13.17 15.94
CA ASP A 447 -17.88 14.04 14.97
C ASP A 447 -17.35 13.30 13.74
N ALA A 448 -17.63 12.00 13.61
CA ALA A 448 -17.19 11.22 12.45
C ALA A 448 -17.88 11.67 11.16
N ASP A 449 -17.08 11.94 10.12
CA ASP A 449 -17.56 12.31 8.79
C ASP A 449 -17.93 11.09 7.97
N ILE A 450 -18.85 10.27 8.47
CA ILE A 450 -19.31 9.06 7.80
C ILE A 450 -20.82 9.15 7.54
N LEU A 451 -21.18 8.90 6.27
CA LEU A 451 -22.55 8.79 5.80
C LEU A 451 -22.82 7.32 5.47
N PHE A 452 -23.90 6.77 6.00
CA PHE A 452 -24.38 5.44 5.63
C PHE A 452 -25.53 5.55 4.63
N VAL A 453 -25.44 4.74 3.56
CA VAL A 453 -26.53 4.59 2.59
C VAL A 453 -26.80 3.10 2.43
N LEU A 454 -27.95 2.67 2.90
CA LEU A 454 -28.41 1.29 2.80
C LEU A 454 -29.41 1.16 1.68
N THR A 455 -29.46 0.02 1.00
CA THR A 455 -30.53 -0.28 0.03
C THR A 455 -31.26 -1.57 0.37
N THR A 456 -32.55 -1.61 0.07
CA THR A 456 -33.37 -2.82 0.17
C THR A 456 -34.46 -2.85 -0.88
N ASN A 457 -34.80 -4.05 -1.30
CA ASN A 457 -35.98 -4.33 -2.12
C ASN A 457 -37.19 -4.77 -1.28
N ARG A 458 -36.98 -5.04 0.04
CA ARG A 458 -37.97 -5.62 0.96
C ARG A 458 -37.93 -4.89 2.32
N PRO A 459 -38.45 -3.64 2.38
CA PRO A 459 -38.38 -2.85 3.61
C PRO A 459 -39.08 -3.53 4.80
N GLU A 460 -40.13 -4.31 4.55
CA GLU A 460 -40.88 -5.05 5.56
C GLU A 460 -40.03 -6.05 6.37
N GLN A 461 -38.98 -6.60 5.79
CA GLN A 461 -38.07 -7.52 6.48
C GLN A 461 -37.13 -6.80 7.45
N LEU A 462 -36.90 -5.50 7.22
CA LEU A 462 -36.02 -4.67 8.03
C LEU A 462 -36.77 -3.90 9.12
N GLU A 463 -38.08 -3.70 8.99
CA GLU A 463 -38.87 -2.89 9.92
C GLU A 463 -38.72 -3.34 11.37
N SER A 464 -38.75 -4.66 11.63
CA SER A 464 -38.62 -5.20 12.99
C SER A 464 -37.24 -4.96 13.60
N ALA A 465 -36.19 -4.98 12.79
CA ALA A 465 -34.81 -4.79 13.25
C ALA A 465 -34.46 -3.30 13.44
N LEU A 466 -35.02 -2.42 12.60
CA LEU A 466 -34.76 -0.99 12.60
C LEU A 466 -35.68 -0.22 13.57
N ALA A 467 -36.95 -0.63 13.70
CA ALA A 467 -37.94 0.04 14.55
C ALA A 467 -37.58 0.02 16.05
N GLY A 468 -36.87 -1.02 16.49
CA GLY A 468 -36.41 -1.16 17.88
C GLY A 468 -35.24 -0.25 18.29
N ARG A 469 -34.64 0.49 17.35
CA ARG A 469 -33.37 1.20 17.59
C ARG A 469 -33.30 2.56 16.86
N PRO A 470 -34.02 3.59 17.34
CA PRO A 470 -34.03 4.92 16.73
C PRO A 470 -32.63 5.57 16.76
N GLY A 471 -32.32 6.42 15.78
CA GLY A 471 -31.06 7.17 15.69
C GLY A 471 -29.93 6.49 14.88
N ARG A 472 -30.23 5.34 14.23
CA ARG A 472 -29.29 4.65 13.33
C ARG A 472 -29.58 4.93 11.86
N ILE A 473 -30.86 4.81 11.49
CA ILE A 473 -31.38 5.27 10.20
C ILE A 473 -32.21 6.52 10.48
N ASP A 474 -31.71 7.66 10.03
CA ASP A 474 -32.35 8.95 10.24
C ASP A 474 -33.45 9.24 9.23
N GLN A 475 -33.35 8.63 8.03
CA GLN A 475 -34.29 8.85 6.96
C GLN A 475 -34.43 7.62 6.07
N ALA A 476 -35.66 7.15 5.89
CA ALA A 476 -36.01 6.23 4.82
C ALA A 476 -36.58 7.03 3.63
N ILE A 477 -36.10 6.71 2.43
CA ILE A 477 -36.47 7.37 1.17
C ILE A 477 -36.94 6.31 0.18
N GLU A 478 -38.19 6.44 -0.24
CA GLU A 478 -38.75 5.55 -1.26
C GLU A 478 -38.22 5.90 -2.66
N VAL A 479 -37.77 4.88 -3.37
CA VAL A 479 -37.41 4.92 -4.79
C VAL A 479 -38.51 4.14 -5.55
N PRO A 480 -39.62 4.78 -5.88
CA PRO A 480 -40.81 4.12 -6.44
C PRO A 480 -40.61 3.75 -7.90
N LEU A 481 -41.59 3.02 -8.44
CA LEU A 481 -41.73 2.87 -9.90
C LEU A 481 -41.92 4.24 -10.55
N PRO A 482 -41.43 4.44 -11.80
CA PRO A 482 -41.51 5.72 -12.48
C PRO A 482 -42.98 6.07 -12.81
N ASP A 483 -43.38 7.29 -12.51
CA ASP A 483 -44.64 7.88 -12.97
C ASP A 483 -44.61 8.13 -14.50
N GLU A 484 -45.70 8.58 -15.07
CA GLU A 484 -45.79 8.81 -16.50
C GLU A 484 -44.71 9.77 -17.03
N ILE A 485 -44.45 10.85 -16.31
CA ILE A 485 -43.40 11.82 -16.66
C ILE A 485 -42.03 11.15 -16.58
N GLY A 486 -41.79 10.37 -15.52
CA GLY A 486 -40.58 9.61 -15.34
C GLY A 486 -40.33 8.59 -16.44
N ARG A 487 -41.40 7.85 -16.87
CA ARG A 487 -41.29 6.91 -17.98
C ARG A 487 -40.93 7.62 -19.28
N GLY A 488 -41.55 8.76 -19.57
CA GLY A 488 -41.20 9.54 -20.76
C GLY A 488 -39.73 10.01 -20.75
N LYS A 489 -39.23 10.45 -19.62
CA LYS A 489 -37.81 10.80 -19.47
C LYS A 489 -36.89 9.58 -19.64
N LEU A 490 -37.25 8.41 -19.09
CA LEU A 490 -36.47 7.17 -19.22
C LEU A 490 -36.42 6.67 -20.65
N VAL A 491 -37.56 6.70 -21.38
CA VAL A 491 -37.63 6.34 -22.81
C VAL A 491 -36.69 7.22 -23.62
N ARG A 492 -36.74 8.54 -23.43
CA ARG A 492 -35.85 9.46 -24.14
C ARG A 492 -34.38 9.30 -23.72
N LEU A 493 -34.12 9.05 -22.45
CA LEU A 493 -32.75 8.82 -21.95
C LEU A 493 -32.12 7.57 -22.56
N TYR A 494 -32.81 6.45 -22.48
CA TYR A 494 -32.25 5.17 -22.97
C TYR A 494 -32.39 5.04 -24.50
N GLY A 495 -33.32 5.78 -25.09
CA GLY A 495 -33.52 5.85 -26.55
C GLY A 495 -32.80 7.00 -27.25
N LYS A 496 -31.92 7.75 -26.55
CA LYS A 496 -31.30 8.99 -27.09
C LYS A 496 -30.57 8.85 -28.43
N ASN A 497 -30.10 7.66 -28.76
CA ASN A 497 -29.40 7.35 -30.00
C ASN A 497 -30.29 6.57 -31.00
N LEU A 498 -31.56 6.33 -30.69
CA LEU A 498 -32.51 5.68 -31.56
C LEU A 498 -33.30 6.71 -32.36
N PRO A 499 -33.65 6.43 -33.62
CA PRO A 499 -34.52 7.29 -34.44
C PRO A 499 -35.99 7.19 -33.99
N LEU A 500 -36.23 7.59 -32.72
CA LEU A 500 -37.57 7.58 -32.12
C LEU A 500 -38.36 8.81 -32.58
N VAL A 501 -39.59 8.58 -33.07
CA VAL A 501 -40.58 9.64 -33.28
C VAL A 501 -41.44 9.78 -32.03
N GLU A 502 -41.98 10.98 -31.77
CA GLU A 502 -42.72 11.28 -30.53
C GLU A 502 -43.92 10.34 -30.31
N SER A 503 -44.62 9.94 -31.40
CA SER A 503 -45.72 8.97 -31.31
C SER A 503 -45.32 7.59 -30.77
N ILE A 504 -44.10 7.14 -31.04
CA ILE A 504 -43.56 5.90 -30.47
C ILE A 504 -43.18 6.09 -29.00
N VAL A 505 -42.65 7.26 -28.65
CA VAL A 505 -42.37 7.62 -27.23
C VAL A 505 -43.66 7.61 -26.42
N ASP A 506 -44.71 8.29 -26.89
CA ASP A 506 -46.00 8.36 -26.22
C ASP A 506 -46.63 6.97 -26.06
N GLU A 507 -46.59 6.15 -27.10
CA GLU A 507 -47.13 4.79 -27.06
C GLU A 507 -46.33 3.89 -26.11
N ALA A 508 -45.00 3.99 -26.11
CA ALA A 508 -44.16 3.27 -25.17
C ALA A 508 -44.45 3.70 -23.70
N VAL A 509 -44.61 5.00 -23.44
CA VAL A 509 -44.99 5.53 -22.11
C VAL A 509 -46.34 5.00 -21.67
N ARG A 510 -47.35 5.02 -22.57
CA ARG A 510 -48.70 4.51 -22.30
C ARG A 510 -48.69 3.03 -21.91
N ARG A 511 -47.96 2.21 -22.67
CA ARG A 511 -47.92 0.75 -22.52
C ARG A 511 -47.00 0.23 -21.41
N THR A 512 -46.17 1.10 -20.84
CA THR A 512 -45.24 0.75 -19.76
C THR A 512 -45.69 1.27 -18.37
N ALA A 513 -47.00 1.40 -18.15
CA ALA A 513 -47.52 1.74 -16.84
C ALA A 513 -47.18 0.65 -15.81
N GLY A 514 -46.65 1.05 -14.65
CA GLY A 514 -46.32 0.12 -13.55
C GLY A 514 -45.05 -0.69 -13.72
N VAL A 515 -44.20 -0.41 -14.72
CA VAL A 515 -42.94 -1.11 -14.92
C VAL A 515 -41.75 -0.34 -14.29
N SER A 516 -40.67 -1.04 -14.06
CA SER A 516 -39.44 -0.46 -13.52
C SER A 516 -38.62 0.29 -14.59
N ALA A 517 -37.67 1.11 -14.14
CA ALA A 517 -36.69 1.77 -15.02
C ALA A 517 -35.81 0.75 -15.76
N ALA A 518 -35.49 -0.38 -15.14
CA ALA A 518 -34.76 -1.47 -15.77
C ALA A 518 -35.55 -2.11 -16.93
N PHE A 519 -36.86 -2.26 -16.78
CA PHE A 519 -37.72 -2.74 -17.85
C PHE A 519 -37.67 -1.79 -19.06
N ILE A 520 -37.80 -0.47 -18.85
CA ILE A 520 -37.76 0.51 -19.93
C ILE A 520 -36.41 0.49 -20.65
N LYS A 521 -35.31 0.34 -19.90
CA LYS A 521 -33.97 0.21 -20.46
C LYS A 521 -33.86 -1.01 -21.39
N GLU A 522 -34.37 -2.15 -20.96
CA GLU A 522 -34.36 -3.37 -21.76
C GLU A 522 -35.29 -3.24 -22.99
N LEU A 523 -36.47 -2.59 -22.85
CA LEU A 523 -37.35 -2.30 -23.97
C LEU A 523 -36.62 -1.47 -25.04
N MET A 524 -35.92 -0.40 -24.68
CA MET A 524 -35.15 0.41 -25.63
C MET A 524 -34.04 -0.41 -26.31
N ARG A 525 -33.41 -1.32 -25.60
CA ARG A 525 -32.40 -2.22 -26.17
C ARG A 525 -33.03 -3.17 -27.23
N ARG A 526 -34.22 -3.73 -26.95
CA ARG A 526 -34.93 -4.61 -27.88
C ARG A 526 -35.45 -3.84 -29.10
N LEU A 527 -35.97 -2.64 -28.91
CA LEU A 527 -36.33 -1.76 -30.01
C LEU A 527 -35.17 -1.48 -30.95
N ALA A 528 -33.98 -1.19 -30.38
CA ALA A 528 -32.77 -1.04 -31.17
C ALA A 528 -32.44 -2.31 -31.97
N GLN A 529 -32.54 -3.47 -31.33
CA GLN A 529 -32.26 -4.77 -31.95
C GLN A 529 -33.26 -5.09 -33.10
N GLY A 530 -34.55 -4.88 -32.87
CA GLY A 530 -35.60 -5.09 -33.89
C GLY A 530 -35.43 -4.16 -35.10
N SER A 531 -35.19 -2.87 -34.83
CA SER A 531 -34.92 -1.89 -35.88
C SER A 531 -33.66 -2.24 -36.70
N VAL A 532 -32.56 -2.65 -36.06
CA VAL A 532 -31.34 -3.08 -36.74
C VAL A 532 -31.60 -4.33 -37.61
N ALA A 533 -32.35 -5.29 -37.09
CA ALA A 533 -32.69 -6.52 -37.82
C ALA A 533 -33.57 -6.26 -39.03
N ARG A 534 -34.49 -5.29 -38.95
CA ARG A 534 -35.47 -4.99 -40.00
C ARG A 534 -34.90 -4.11 -41.10
N ASP A 535 -34.22 -3.01 -40.77
CA ASP A 535 -33.80 -2.00 -41.75
C ASP A 535 -32.40 -1.40 -41.50
N GLY A 536 -31.59 -2.05 -40.68
CA GLY A 536 -30.26 -1.56 -40.31
C GLY A 536 -30.28 -0.42 -39.30
N GLY A 537 -31.37 -0.19 -38.58
CA GLY A 537 -31.48 0.81 -37.53
C GLY A 537 -31.87 2.21 -38.02
N THR A 538 -32.46 2.32 -39.21
CA THR A 538 -32.82 3.62 -39.81
C THR A 538 -34.11 4.21 -39.25
N SER A 539 -35.02 3.39 -38.72
CA SER A 539 -36.26 3.83 -38.11
C SER A 539 -36.72 2.89 -37.00
N VAL A 540 -37.53 3.39 -36.08
CA VAL A 540 -38.25 2.58 -35.07
C VAL A 540 -39.73 2.69 -35.39
N THR A 541 -40.40 1.55 -35.47
CA THR A 541 -41.82 1.47 -35.83
C THR A 541 -42.68 0.94 -34.68
N THR A 542 -43.99 1.11 -34.77
CA THR A 542 -44.94 0.53 -33.81
C THR A 542 -44.86 -1.00 -33.79
N ALA A 543 -44.57 -1.64 -34.92
CA ALA A 543 -44.40 -3.08 -35.00
C ALA A 543 -43.18 -3.56 -34.19
N ASP A 544 -42.07 -2.81 -34.24
CA ASP A 544 -40.88 -3.10 -33.38
C ASP A 544 -41.25 -3.01 -31.89
N LEU A 545 -42.10 -2.04 -31.52
CA LEU A 545 -42.58 -1.87 -30.15
C LEU A 545 -43.50 -3.01 -29.72
N ASP A 546 -44.40 -3.42 -30.61
CA ASP A 546 -45.32 -4.54 -30.38
C ASP A 546 -44.55 -5.83 -30.13
N GLU A 547 -43.63 -6.17 -31.03
CA GLU A 547 -42.80 -7.37 -30.94
C GLU A 547 -41.95 -7.36 -29.66
N ALA A 548 -41.29 -6.23 -29.35
CA ALA A 548 -40.45 -6.11 -28.14
C ALA A 548 -41.27 -6.28 -26.85
N LEU A 549 -42.46 -5.69 -26.76
CA LEU A 549 -43.33 -5.82 -25.59
C LEU A 549 -43.95 -7.23 -25.51
N ASP A 550 -44.32 -7.83 -26.62
CA ASP A 550 -44.86 -9.19 -26.66
C ASP A 550 -43.82 -10.20 -26.16
N ASP A 551 -42.56 -10.07 -26.60
CA ASP A 551 -41.47 -10.88 -26.14
C ASP A 551 -41.21 -10.71 -24.64
N MET A 552 -41.28 -9.47 -24.12
CA MET A 552 -41.00 -9.19 -22.71
C MET A 552 -42.10 -9.63 -21.77
N LEU A 553 -43.38 -9.51 -22.19
CA LEU A 553 -44.52 -9.71 -21.30
C LEU A 553 -45.19 -11.07 -21.46
N PHE A 554 -45.31 -11.58 -22.69
CA PHE A 554 -46.11 -12.76 -23.01
C PHE A 554 -45.24 -13.95 -23.43
N THR A 555 -44.44 -13.81 -24.48
CA THR A 555 -43.67 -14.92 -25.05
C THR A 555 -42.60 -15.44 -24.08
N GLY A 556 -41.97 -14.56 -23.31
CA GLY A 556 -40.98 -14.93 -22.29
C GLY A 556 -41.58 -15.51 -21.00
N GLY A 557 -42.89 -15.49 -20.84
CA GLY A 557 -43.63 -16.04 -19.68
C GLY A 557 -43.51 -15.21 -18.41
N ARG A 558 -44.25 -15.64 -17.35
CA ARG A 558 -44.35 -14.92 -16.07
C ARG A 558 -43.00 -14.67 -15.39
N LEU A 559 -42.07 -15.61 -15.50
CA LEU A 559 -40.73 -15.47 -14.92
C LEU A 559 -39.98 -14.34 -15.60
N ASN A 560 -40.03 -14.27 -16.94
CA ASN A 560 -39.35 -13.22 -17.71
C ASN A 560 -39.90 -11.82 -17.36
N ALA A 561 -41.20 -11.65 -17.29
CA ALA A 561 -41.83 -10.39 -16.89
C ALA A 561 -41.40 -9.95 -15.48
N ARG A 562 -41.33 -10.87 -14.53
CA ARG A 562 -40.86 -10.58 -13.15
C ARG A 562 -39.38 -10.25 -13.08
N LEU A 563 -38.54 -10.98 -13.80
CA LEU A 563 -37.09 -10.72 -13.87
C LEU A 563 -36.79 -9.33 -14.46
N LEU A 564 -37.61 -8.89 -15.42
CA LEU A 564 -37.47 -7.58 -16.05
C LEU A 564 -38.14 -6.43 -15.26
N GLY A 565 -38.83 -6.73 -14.14
CA GLY A 565 -39.49 -5.72 -13.31
C GLY A 565 -40.85 -5.25 -13.90
N GLY A 566 -41.54 -6.11 -14.62
CA GLY A 566 -42.91 -5.90 -15.05
C GLY A 566 -43.91 -6.01 -13.91
N ALA A 567 -45.00 -5.23 -13.91
CA ALA A 567 -46.04 -5.26 -12.90
C ALA A 567 -46.76 -6.61 -12.86
N GLN A 568 -47.08 -7.09 -11.64
CA GLN A 568 -47.84 -8.35 -11.47
C GLN A 568 -49.20 -8.33 -12.17
N GLU A 569 -49.82 -7.17 -12.31
CA GLU A 569 -51.14 -6.98 -12.97
C GLU A 569 -51.08 -7.06 -14.49
N MET A 570 -49.94 -6.79 -15.13
CA MET A 570 -49.81 -6.87 -16.62
C MET A 570 -49.76 -8.30 -17.15
N VAL A 571 -49.63 -9.30 -16.29
CA VAL A 571 -49.51 -10.72 -16.66
C VAL A 571 -50.85 -11.47 -16.48
N ALA A 572 -51.90 -10.79 -16.00
CA ALA A 572 -53.20 -11.37 -15.70
C ALA A 572 -54.30 -11.04 -16.73
N GLY A 573 -53.91 -10.35 -17.84
CA GLY A 573 -54.84 -10.00 -18.92
C GLY A 573 -54.66 -10.86 -20.16
#